data_189e505d5772d8fdb00916302f7358c6
#
_entry.id   189e505d5772d8fdb00916302f7358c6
#
_cell.length_a   1.000
_cell.length_b   1.000
_cell.length_c   1.000
_cell.angle_alpha   90.00
_cell.angle_beta   90.00
_cell.angle_gamma   90.00
#
_symmetry.space_group_name_H-M   'P 1'
#
loop_
_entity.id
_entity.type
_entity.pdbx_description
1 polymer ?
#
loop_
_entity_poly.entity_id
_entity_poly.type
_entity_poly.pdbx_seq_one_letter_code
_entity_poly.pdbx_strand_id
1 'polypeptide(L)'
;MVKEARLVATENGFVPEGEGWFVVNAREARWFENGAFGRWTTFQGDVRFPQLGINISLLAPGQPACMYHGESNQEGFLVLKGECLLIVEGEERRLRAWDFFHCPAWTEHVLVGAGGGPCVVLAVGARTPDSGVVYPASEVADR
;
A
#
# COMPACT_ATOMS: atom_id res chain seq x y z
N MET A 1 -29.34 -8.78 6.39
CA MET A 1 -28.57 -9.28 5.22
C MET A 1 -27.77 -8.15 4.61
N VAL A 2 -26.50 -8.38 4.38
CA VAL A 2 -25.63 -7.39 3.75
C VAL A 2 -25.90 -7.39 2.25
N LYS A 3 -26.11 -6.22 1.67
CA LYS A 3 -26.39 -6.07 0.24
C LYS A 3 -25.13 -5.78 -0.56
N GLU A 4 -25.17 -6.10 -1.84
CA GLU A 4 -24.09 -5.72 -2.75
C GLU A 4 -24.03 -4.21 -2.95
N ALA A 5 -22.85 -3.63 -2.79
CA ALA A 5 -22.59 -2.23 -3.14
C ALA A 5 -22.49 -2.11 -4.67
N ARG A 6 -23.09 -1.07 -5.22
CA ARG A 6 -22.97 -0.76 -6.63
C ARG A 6 -21.61 -0.16 -6.95
N LEU A 7 -20.96 -0.61 -8.02
CA LEU A 7 -19.75 -0.01 -8.52
C LEU A 7 -20.09 1.19 -9.43
N VAL A 8 -19.46 2.31 -9.17
CA VAL A 8 -19.68 3.56 -9.90
C VAL A 8 -18.40 3.96 -10.62
N ALA A 9 -18.54 4.36 -11.88
CA ALA A 9 -17.39 4.80 -12.68
C ALA A 9 -16.96 6.19 -12.25
N THR A 10 -15.64 6.38 -12.11
CA THR A 10 -14.98 7.68 -11.95
C THR A 10 -14.01 7.87 -13.10
N GLU A 11 -13.37 9.04 -13.19
CA GLU A 11 -12.32 9.28 -14.20
C GLU A 11 -11.20 8.25 -14.15
N ASN A 12 -10.89 7.73 -12.96
CA ASN A 12 -9.72 6.90 -12.73
C ASN A 12 -10.05 5.43 -12.44
N GLY A 13 -11.29 5.02 -12.61
CA GLY A 13 -11.74 3.66 -12.38
C GLY A 13 -12.99 3.56 -11.52
N PHE A 14 -13.35 2.33 -11.14
CA PHE A 14 -14.56 2.07 -10.39
C PHE A 14 -14.35 2.13 -8.89
N VAL A 15 -15.36 2.59 -8.18
CA VAL A 15 -15.42 2.60 -6.71
C VAL A 15 -16.77 2.07 -6.24
N PRO A 16 -16.83 1.45 -5.05
CA PRO A 16 -18.11 1.08 -4.44
C PRO A 16 -18.85 2.33 -3.96
N GLU A 17 -20.16 2.32 -4.10
CA GLU A 17 -21.05 3.35 -3.58
C GLU A 17 -21.65 2.89 -2.25
N GLY A 18 -21.31 3.60 -1.17
CA GLY A 18 -21.79 3.27 0.17
C GLY A 18 -21.16 2.02 0.76
N GLU A 19 -21.88 1.40 1.69
CA GLU A 19 -21.49 0.16 2.35
C GLU A 19 -22.07 -1.06 1.63
N GLY A 20 -21.48 -2.20 1.88
CA GLY A 20 -21.92 -3.47 1.33
C GLY A 20 -20.74 -4.27 0.80
N TRP A 21 -21.01 -5.51 0.40
CA TRP A 21 -19.97 -6.31 -0.24
C TRP A 21 -19.89 -5.95 -1.72
N PHE A 22 -18.71 -6.11 -2.29
CA PHE A 22 -18.51 -5.91 -3.72
C PHE A 22 -17.32 -6.74 -4.21
N VAL A 23 -17.26 -6.88 -5.53
CA VAL A 23 -16.12 -7.48 -6.21
C VAL A 23 -15.67 -6.50 -7.30
N VAL A 24 -14.40 -6.18 -7.32
CA VAL A 24 -13.82 -5.34 -8.36
C VAL A 24 -12.49 -5.93 -8.82
N ASN A 25 -12.25 -5.91 -10.12
CA ASN A 25 -10.93 -6.25 -10.64
C ASN A 25 -9.98 -5.10 -10.33
N ALA A 26 -8.81 -5.41 -9.77
CA ALA A 26 -7.85 -4.39 -9.40
C ALA A 26 -7.44 -3.47 -10.56
N ARG A 27 -7.43 -4.01 -11.78
CA ARG A 27 -7.10 -3.22 -12.98
C ARG A 27 -8.18 -2.21 -13.35
N GLU A 28 -9.41 -2.43 -12.91
CA GLU A 28 -10.56 -1.56 -13.15
C GLU A 28 -10.89 -0.66 -11.97
N ALA A 29 -10.28 -0.90 -10.81
CA ALA A 29 -10.43 -0.06 -9.63
C ALA A 29 -9.88 1.35 -9.88
N ARG A 30 -10.26 2.27 -9.03
CA ARG A 30 -9.74 3.64 -9.09
C ARG A 30 -8.30 3.69 -8.59
N TRP A 31 -7.38 4.11 -9.47
CA TRP A 31 -5.98 4.31 -9.14
C TRP A 31 -5.66 5.79 -8.97
N PHE A 32 -4.84 6.08 -7.99
CA PHE A 32 -4.24 7.38 -7.76
C PHE A 32 -2.82 7.40 -8.33
N GLU A 33 -2.32 8.57 -8.64
CA GLU A 33 -0.98 8.76 -9.15
C GLU A 33 -0.32 9.96 -8.48
N ASN A 34 0.94 9.77 -8.08
CA ASN A 34 1.80 10.83 -7.55
C ASN A 34 3.21 10.55 -8.04
N GLY A 35 3.83 11.50 -8.73
CA GLY A 35 5.16 11.32 -9.31
C GLY A 35 6.23 10.92 -8.28
N ALA A 36 6.08 11.34 -7.02
CA ALA A 36 7.00 10.99 -5.94
C ALA A 36 6.77 9.57 -5.40
N PHE A 37 5.51 9.11 -5.35
CA PHE A 37 5.13 7.88 -4.64
C PHE A 37 4.47 6.81 -5.51
N GLY A 38 4.51 6.96 -6.82
CA GLY A 38 3.99 5.98 -7.75
C GLY A 38 2.49 6.01 -7.92
N ARG A 39 1.93 4.83 -8.19
CA ARG A 39 0.50 4.64 -8.41
C ARG A 39 -0.02 3.64 -7.39
N TRP A 40 -1.25 3.86 -6.92
CA TRP A 40 -1.86 2.95 -5.95
C TRP A 40 -3.38 2.95 -6.06
N THR A 41 -3.99 1.87 -5.58
CA THR A 41 -5.43 1.78 -5.36
C THR A 41 -5.70 1.29 -3.94
N THR A 42 -6.76 1.80 -3.34
CA THR A 42 -7.20 1.42 -1.99
C THR A 42 -8.47 0.58 -2.00
N PHE A 43 -9.09 0.42 -3.16
CA PHE A 43 -10.36 -0.28 -3.34
C PHE A 43 -11.56 0.38 -2.67
N GLN A 44 -11.35 1.45 -1.92
CA GLN A 44 -12.41 2.16 -1.22
C GLN A 44 -13.07 3.20 -2.12
N GLY A 45 -14.36 3.46 -1.86
CA GLY A 45 -15.07 4.61 -2.37
C GLY A 45 -15.12 5.73 -1.32
N ASP A 46 -16.30 6.30 -1.15
CA ASP A 46 -16.59 7.35 -0.16
C ASP A 46 -16.65 6.81 1.28
N VAL A 47 -16.88 5.50 1.44
CA VAL A 47 -16.92 4.86 2.76
C VAL A 47 -15.60 4.14 3.01
N ARG A 48 -14.93 4.53 4.08
CA ARG A 48 -13.66 3.93 4.49
C ARG A 48 -13.88 2.54 5.09
N PHE A 49 -13.04 1.58 4.74
CA PHE A 49 -13.05 0.27 5.40
C PHE A 49 -12.70 0.44 6.87
N PRO A 50 -13.55 -0.05 7.80
CA PRO A 50 -13.38 0.31 9.21
C PRO A 50 -12.24 -0.37 9.95
N GLN A 51 -11.85 -1.58 9.55
CA GLN A 51 -10.90 -2.40 10.31
C GLN A 51 -9.59 -2.67 9.59
N LEU A 52 -9.60 -2.65 8.27
CA LEU A 52 -8.42 -2.93 7.45
C LEU A 52 -8.22 -1.85 6.39
N GLY A 53 -6.97 -1.42 6.22
CA GLY A 53 -6.53 -0.72 5.03
C GLY A 53 -5.89 -1.71 4.08
N ILE A 54 -6.30 -1.71 2.82
CA ILE A 54 -5.75 -2.58 1.79
C ILE A 54 -5.38 -1.71 0.61
N ASN A 55 -4.17 -1.85 0.11
CA ASN A 55 -3.78 -1.17 -1.12
C ASN A 55 -2.83 -2.01 -1.96
N ILE A 56 -2.80 -1.70 -3.24
CA ILE A 56 -1.77 -2.18 -4.15
C ILE A 56 -1.01 -0.96 -4.65
N SER A 57 0.31 -1.02 -4.57
CA SER A 57 1.19 0.01 -5.09
C SER A 57 1.94 -0.51 -6.32
N LEU A 58 2.05 0.35 -7.33
CA LEU A 58 2.86 0.13 -8.52
C LEU A 58 4.00 1.14 -8.51
N LEU A 59 5.23 0.66 -8.36
CA LEU A 59 6.41 1.48 -8.16
C LEU A 59 7.42 1.28 -9.30
N ALA A 60 7.84 2.37 -9.91
CA ALA A 60 8.99 2.35 -10.82
C ALA A 60 10.28 2.15 -10.03
N PRO A 61 11.37 1.67 -10.67
CA PRO A 61 12.66 1.58 -10.00
C PRO A 61 13.08 2.91 -9.35
N GLY A 62 13.47 2.87 -8.08
CA GLY A 62 13.84 4.04 -7.30
C GLY A 62 12.69 4.83 -6.68
N GLN A 63 11.46 4.45 -6.95
CA GLN A 63 10.28 5.17 -6.48
C GLN A 63 9.78 4.59 -5.16
N PRO A 64 9.72 5.40 -4.06
CA PRO A 64 9.20 4.92 -2.78
C PRO A 64 7.67 4.89 -2.78
N ALA A 65 7.10 3.96 -2.01
CA ALA A 65 5.66 3.86 -1.83
C ALA A 65 5.11 5.01 -0.97
N CYS A 66 5.94 5.51 -0.05
CA CYS A 66 5.59 6.60 0.88
C CYS A 66 6.88 7.12 1.51
N MET A 67 6.75 7.99 2.50
CA MET A 67 7.88 8.40 3.33
C MET A 67 8.25 7.28 4.31
N TYR A 68 9.51 7.20 4.68
CA TYR A 68 9.98 6.32 5.74
C TYR A 68 9.22 6.62 7.03
N HIS A 69 8.62 5.60 7.63
CA HIS A 69 7.72 5.81 8.77
C HIS A 69 7.56 4.57 9.63
N GLY A 70 7.03 4.78 10.84
CA GLY A 70 6.53 3.73 11.71
C GLY A 70 5.07 4.02 12.08
N GLU A 71 4.26 2.98 12.15
CA GLU A 71 2.84 3.07 12.48
C GLU A 71 2.52 2.29 13.75
N SER A 72 1.49 2.74 14.46
CA SER A 72 0.99 2.07 15.66
C SER A 72 0.32 0.73 15.39
N ASN A 73 -0.07 0.47 14.14
CA ASN A 73 -0.77 -0.73 13.74
C ASN A 73 0.13 -1.70 12.98
N GLN A 74 -0.16 -2.98 13.12
CA GLN A 74 0.50 -4.02 12.35
C GLN A 74 0.15 -3.88 10.87
N GLU A 75 1.15 -4.15 10.03
CA GLU A 75 0.99 -4.23 8.58
C GLU A 75 1.61 -5.51 8.01
N GLY A 76 1.15 -5.90 6.84
CA GLY A 76 1.74 -6.97 6.05
C GLY A 76 1.89 -6.53 4.61
N PHE A 77 2.99 -6.93 3.97
CA PHE A 77 3.30 -6.56 2.59
C PHE A 77 3.66 -7.82 1.81
N LEU A 78 3.06 -7.98 0.65
CA LEU A 78 3.37 -9.09 -0.25
C LEU A 78 3.77 -8.53 -1.62
N VAL A 79 4.97 -8.86 -2.07
CA VAL A 79 5.42 -8.51 -3.41
C VAL A 79 4.72 -9.42 -4.41
N LEU A 80 3.95 -8.84 -5.32
CA LEU A 80 3.19 -9.60 -6.33
C LEU A 80 3.97 -9.76 -7.63
N LYS A 81 4.79 -8.76 -7.97
CA LYS A 81 5.55 -8.75 -9.23
C LYS A 81 6.77 -7.85 -9.11
N GLY A 82 7.84 -8.23 -9.79
CA GLY A 82 9.07 -7.45 -9.84
C GLY A 82 9.90 -7.57 -8.58
N GLU A 83 10.74 -6.58 -8.37
CA GLU A 83 11.63 -6.51 -7.21
C GLU A 83 11.41 -5.20 -6.48
N CYS A 84 11.56 -5.22 -5.16
CA CYS A 84 11.61 -3.99 -4.40
C CYS A 84 12.72 -4.04 -3.36
N LEU A 85 13.11 -2.85 -2.90
CA LEU A 85 14.03 -2.67 -1.80
C LEU A 85 13.22 -2.31 -0.57
N LEU A 86 13.31 -3.12 0.47
CA LEU A 86 12.77 -2.82 1.78
C LEU A 86 13.85 -2.15 2.61
N ILE A 87 13.57 -0.95 3.10
CA ILE A 87 14.38 -0.30 4.11
C ILE A 87 13.63 -0.44 5.42
N VAL A 88 14.20 -1.15 6.38
CA VAL A 88 13.55 -1.49 7.63
C VAL A 88 14.54 -1.39 8.78
N GLU A 89 14.19 -0.58 9.80
CA GLU A 89 15.03 -0.38 10.99
C GLU A 89 16.49 -0.05 10.63
N GLY A 90 16.71 0.80 9.62
CA GLY A 90 18.02 1.20 9.16
C GLY A 90 18.78 0.17 8.32
N GLU A 91 18.16 -0.95 7.98
CA GLU A 91 18.76 -2.00 7.17
C GLU A 91 18.07 -2.10 5.80
N GLU A 92 18.79 -2.62 4.82
CA GLU A 92 18.26 -2.88 3.49
C GLU A 92 18.05 -4.37 3.27
N ARG A 93 16.91 -4.71 2.64
CA ARG A 93 16.60 -6.07 2.21
C ARG A 93 16.02 -6.03 0.80
N ARG A 94 16.55 -6.85 -0.10
CA ARG A 94 15.96 -7.04 -1.41
C ARG A 94 14.83 -8.05 -1.33
N LEU A 95 13.68 -7.67 -1.88
CA LEU A 95 12.50 -8.53 -1.97
C LEU A 95 12.19 -8.80 -3.44
N ARG A 96 11.69 -10.01 -3.68
CA ARG A 96 11.22 -10.44 -5.01
C ARG A 96 9.78 -10.92 -4.92
N ALA A 97 9.17 -11.23 -6.05
CA ALA A 97 7.80 -11.73 -6.10
C ALA A 97 7.60 -12.90 -5.12
N TRP A 98 6.49 -12.85 -4.39
CA TRP A 98 6.05 -13.78 -3.36
C TRP A 98 6.76 -13.65 -2.00
N ASP A 99 7.71 -12.75 -1.85
CA ASP A 99 8.25 -12.43 -0.53
C ASP A 99 7.22 -11.66 0.29
N PHE A 100 7.10 -12.06 1.54
CA PHE A 100 6.20 -11.42 2.51
C PHE A 100 7.00 -10.73 3.61
N PHE A 101 6.65 -9.47 3.89
CA PHE A 101 7.20 -8.69 4.99
C PHE A 101 6.13 -8.52 6.08
N HIS A 102 6.40 -9.08 7.26
CA HIS A 102 5.61 -8.83 8.46
C HIS A 102 6.14 -7.60 9.17
N CYS A 103 5.28 -6.62 9.36
CA CYS A 103 5.64 -5.33 9.95
C CYS A 103 4.88 -5.15 11.27
N PRO A 104 5.47 -5.50 12.41
CA PRO A 104 4.86 -5.24 13.71
C PRO A 104 4.68 -3.74 13.95
N ALA A 105 3.82 -3.40 14.92
CA ALA A 105 3.62 -2.01 15.33
C ALA A 105 4.95 -1.29 15.57
N TRP A 106 5.04 -0.05 15.11
CA TRP A 106 6.19 0.86 15.29
C TRP A 106 7.48 0.43 14.58
N THR A 107 7.45 -0.57 13.71
CA THR A 107 8.59 -0.90 12.86
C THR A 107 8.76 0.19 11.81
N GLU A 108 9.93 0.81 11.77
CA GLU A 108 10.23 1.89 10.81
C GLU A 108 10.63 1.30 9.47
N HIS A 109 9.94 1.72 8.42
CA HIS A 109 10.12 1.10 7.12
C HIS A 109 9.67 1.97 5.94
N VAL A 110 10.15 1.60 4.76
CA VAL A 110 9.61 2.03 3.47
C VAL A 110 9.97 0.98 2.42
N LEU A 111 9.08 0.80 1.45
CA LEU A 111 9.35 -0.02 0.26
C LEU A 111 9.62 0.89 -0.93
N VAL A 112 10.63 0.53 -1.70
CA VAL A 112 11.09 1.29 -2.87
C VAL A 112 11.15 0.34 -4.06
N GLY A 113 10.64 0.76 -5.21
CA GLY A 113 10.78 -0.02 -6.43
C GLY A 113 12.25 -0.26 -6.76
N ALA A 114 12.57 -1.45 -7.27
CA ALA A 114 13.93 -1.85 -7.61
C ALA A 114 13.94 -2.70 -8.88
N GLY A 115 15.13 -3.14 -9.31
CA GLY A 115 15.27 -3.95 -10.51
C GLY A 115 15.10 -3.14 -11.79
N GLY A 116 14.78 -3.83 -12.87
CA GLY A 116 14.71 -3.26 -14.23
C GLY A 116 13.31 -2.90 -14.70
N GLY A 117 12.29 -3.02 -13.87
CA GLY A 117 10.91 -2.75 -14.23
C GLY A 117 10.03 -2.44 -13.02
N PRO A 118 8.72 -2.32 -13.23
CA PRO A 118 7.82 -1.97 -12.13
C PRO A 118 7.69 -3.08 -11.10
N CYS A 119 7.53 -2.67 -9.86
CA CYS A 119 7.25 -3.53 -8.71
C CYS A 119 5.78 -3.35 -8.31
N VAL A 120 5.10 -4.45 -8.02
CA VAL A 120 3.71 -4.44 -7.53
C VAL A 120 3.68 -5.04 -6.14
N VAL A 121 3.18 -4.30 -5.17
CA VAL A 121 3.12 -4.69 -3.76
C VAL A 121 1.71 -4.55 -3.22
N LEU A 122 1.22 -5.63 -2.61
CA LEU A 122 -0.02 -5.61 -1.82
C LEU A 122 0.34 -5.25 -0.38
N ALA A 123 -0.35 -4.28 0.19
CA ALA A 123 -0.21 -3.89 1.58
C ALA A 123 -1.54 -4.03 2.31
N VAL A 124 -1.49 -4.58 3.51
CA VAL A 124 -2.65 -4.72 4.40
C VAL A 124 -2.25 -4.18 5.76
N GLY A 125 -3.01 -3.25 6.30
CA GLY A 125 -2.77 -2.68 7.62
C GLY A 125 -4.02 -2.69 8.47
N ALA A 126 -3.88 -2.99 9.75
CA ALA A 126 -4.97 -2.86 10.71
C ALA A 126 -5.28 -1.38 10.95
N ARG A 127 -6.52 -1.09 11.25
CA ARG A 127 -7.00 0.25 11.61
C ARG A 127 -7.63 0.22 12.98
N THR A 128 -7.21 1.15 13.83
CA THR A 128 -7.79 1.34 15.17
C THR A 128 -8.08 2.82 15.37
N PRO A 129 -9.00 3.17 16.32
CA PRO A 129 -9.30 4.58 16.60
C PRO A 129 -8.09 5.40 17.03
N ASP A 130 -7.10 4.76 17.66
CA ASP A 130 -5.90 5.40 18.19
C ASP A 130 -4.68 5.26 17.28
N SER A 131 -4.90 5.09 15.98
CA SER A 131 -3.81 4.97 15.01
C SER A 131 -2.92 6.19 15.01
N GLY A 132 -1.59 5.98 15.02
CA GLY A 132 -0.59 7.03 14.97
C GLY A 132 0.53 6.65 14.02
N VAL A 133 1.24 7.67 13.56
CA VAL A 133 2.34 7.51 12.61
C VAL A 133 3.49 8.43 13.02
N VAL A 134 4.74 7.97 12.85
CA VAL A 134 5.94 8.78 13.05
C VAL A 134 6.80 8.73 11.79
N TYR A 135 7.49 9.83 11.50
CA TYR A 135 8.36 9.98 10.33
C TYR A 135 9.79 10.28 10.77
N PRO A 136 10.54 9.28 11.26
CA PRO A 136 11.91 9.49 11.68
C PRO A 136 12.85 9.76 10.49
N ALA A 137 13.92 10.46 10.72
CA ALA A 137 14.98 10.60 9.74
C ALA A 137 15.72 9.27 9.57
N SER A 138 16.15 8.96 8.35
CA SER A 138 16.90 7.75 8.06
C SER A 138 17.95 8.01 6.99
N GLU A 139 19.20 7.87 7.36
CA GLU A 139 20.31 8.02 6.42
C GLU A 139 20.24 7.01 5.28
N VAL A 140 19.73 5.83 5.54
CA VAL A 140 19.57 4.77 4.54
C VAL A 140 18.41 5.10 3.59
N ALA A 141 17.29 5.56 4.12
CA ALA A 141 16.12 5.90 3.30
C ALA A 141 16.31 7.17 2.50
N ASP A 142 17.13 8.09 2.98
CA ASP A 142 17.37 9.38 2.34
C ASP A 142 18.40 9.32 1.19
N ARG A 143 18.98 8.16 0.95
CA ARG A 143 19.88 7.92 -0.18
C ARG A 143 19.10 7.67 -1.46
#